data_12b44a8823347e465e8df882e9ff7cff
#
_entry.id   12b44a8823347e465e8df882e9ff7cff
#
_cell.length_a   1.000
_cell.length_b   1.000
_cell.length_c   1.000
_cell.angle_alpha   90.00
_cell.angle_beta   90.00
_cell.angle_gamma   90.00
#
_symmetry.space_group_name_H-M   'P 1'
#
loop_
_entity.id
_entity.type
_entity.pdbx_description
1 polymer ?
#
loop_
_entity_poly.entity_id
_entity_poly.type
_entity_poly.pdbx_seq_one_letter_code
_entity_poly.pdbx_strand_id
1 'polypeptide(L)'
;LDRNPQNFFAETEQVAFHTANVVPGIDFTNDPLLQGRNFSYLDTQLIRLGGPNFAQLPVNRPIADVNTNHRDGYGQQVIQPGNSYFPNSLSGGCPAHAGAGDTSGVFRHYQERVAGEKVRVRSDSFKDHYSQATLFWNSMSDWEKAHIVEAFRFELGKVGSAEVRERMVANLSNVHGDLCAAVAAGLGLPAPRPASTVHTFSSPALSQENLAGNGTSTRKVAVLAADGTDVEQVEALRGGLTEGGAVVEVLAASEGSVRGTDTAVLDVDRALPTMGSVLYDALLVPGGKQAAQTLLDDPAAVRFVEETYRHGKPIAVLGEGKQLLTAARLPAEVLNGDGTEQGVISADSADDIADAFASAIARHRFMRRPGLLNPGTVD
;
A
#
# COMPACT_ATOMS: atom_id res chain seq x y z
N LEU A 1 0.91 7.71 -1.68
CA LEU A 1 1.16 7.96 -0.25
C LEU A 1 2.53 8.60 -0.10
N ASP A 2 2.59 9.78 0.51
CA ASP A 2 3.86 10.49 0.69
C ASP A 2 4.59 9.99 1.95
N ARG A 3 3.84 9.52 2.94
CA ARG A 3 4.37 8.99 4.20
C ARG A 3 3.33 8.12 4.91
N ASN A 4 3.79 7.31 5.84
CA ASN A 4 2.91 6.68 6.82
C ASN A 4 2.41 7.71 7.83
N PRO A 5 1.12 7.64 8.28
CA PRO A 5 0.61 8.55 9.28
C PRO A 5 1.29 8.34 10.64
N GLN A 6 1.62 9.43 11.31
CA GLN A 6 2.17 9.37 12.67
C GLN A 6 1.10 9.05 13.71
N ASN A 7 -0.09 9.57 13.50
CA ASN A 7 -1.26 9.27 14.31
C ASN A 7 -2.38 8.71 13.44
N PHE A 8 -2.48 7.39 13.43
CA PHE A 8 -3.45 6.66 12.62
C PHE A 8 -4.90 7.10 12.85
N PHE A 9 -5.29 7.30 14.11
CA PHE A 9 -6.66 7.70 14.42
C PHE A 9 -6.98 9.11 13.94
N ALA A 10 -6.10 10.08 14.21
CA ALA A 10 -6.34 11.48 13.84
C ALA A 10 -6.19 11.74 12.34
N GLU A 11 -5.27 11.02 11.66
CA GLU A 11 -4.92 11.29 10.26
C GLU A 11 -5.65 10.37 9.27
N THR A 12 -6.25 9.26 9.71
CA THR A 12 -6.93 8.29 8.83
C THR A 12 -8.32 7.90 9.32
N GLU A 13 -8.47 7.35 10.53
CA GLU A 13 -9.75 6.81 11.00
C GLU A 13 -10.85 7.86 11.18
N GLN A 14 -10.48 9.11 11.42
CA GLN A 14 -11.43 10.22 11.55
C GLN A 14 -11.82 10.85 10.21
N VAL A 15 -11.26 10.37 9.09
CA VAL A 15 -11.64 10.83 7.75
C VAL A 15 -13.12 10.55 7.47
N ALA A 16 -13.83 11.58 7.00
CA ALA A 16 -15.22 11.51 6.59
C ALA A 16 -15.41 12.06 5.18
N PHE A 17 -15.68 11.18 4.23
CA PHE A 17 -16.01 11.57 2.86
C PHE A 17 -17.52 11.69 2.72
N HIS A 18 -18.03 12.92 2.80
CA HIS A 18 -19.45 13.17 2.57
C HIS A 18 -19.69 13.49 1.09
N THR A 19 -20.51 12.68 0.44
CA THR A 19 -20.77 12.81 -1.02
C THR A 19 -21.40 14.15 -1.40
N ALA A 20 -22.08 14.82 -0.49
CA ALA A 20 -22.67 16.14 -0.73
C ALA A 20 -21.63 17.30 -0.70
N ASN A 21 -20.41 17.07 -0.22
CA ASN A 21 -19.36 18.06 -0.22
C ASN A 21 -18.69 18.11 -1.60
N VAL A 22 -19.25 18.90 -2.49
CA VAL A 22 -18.77 19.10 -3.86
C VAL A 22 -18.29 20.51 -4.09
N VAL A 23 -17.36 20.68 -5.02
CA VAL A 23 -16.85 21.98 -5.44
C VAL A 23 -17.80 22.65 -6.44
N PRO A 24 -17.75 23.97 -6.60
CA PRO A 24 -18.50 24.67 -7.65
C PRO A 24 -18.26 24.03 -9.03
N GLY A 25 -19.33 23.81 -9.79
CA GLY A 25 -19.29 23.19 -11.11
C GLY A 25 -19.52 21.66 -11.10
N ILE A 26 -19.62 21.05 -9.94
CA ILE A 26 -20.05 19.64 -9.79
C ILE A 26 -21.41 19.60 -9.13
N ASP A 27 -22.30 18.76 -9.64
CA ASP A 27 -23.67 18.60 -9.12
C ASP A 27 -24.08 17.10 -9.13
N PHE A 28 -25.23 16.81 -8.59
CA PHE A 28 -25.77 15.46 -8.41
C PHE A 28 -26.75 15.10 -9.53
N THR A 29 -26.62 13.90 -10.04
CA THR A 29 -27.63 13.32 -10.94
C THR A 29 -28.88 12.89 -10.15
N ASN A 30 -29.94 12.58 -10.89
CA ASN A 30 -31.19 12.03 -10.31
C ASN A 30 -31.09 10.52 -9.98
N ASP A 31 -29.89 9.94 -9.96
CA ASP A 31 -29.70 8.56 -9.56
C ASP A 31 -30.22 8.34 -8.13
N PRO A 32 -31.19 7.44 -7.89
CA PRO A 32 -31.75 7.21 -6.56
C PRO A 32 -30.72 6.74 -5.54
N LEU A 33 -29.72 5.97 -5.98
CA LEU A 33 -28.66 5.50 -5.10
C LEU A 33 -27.78 6.65 -4.65
N LEU A 34 -27.35 7.51 -5.58
CA LEU A 34 -26.55 8.71 -5.27
C LEU A 34 -27.29 9.65 -4.32
N GLN A 35 -28.56 9.91 -4.60
CA GLN A 35 -29.40 10.73 -3.74
C GLN A 35 -29.55 10.13 -2.33
N GLY A 36 -29.74 8.82 -2.22
CA GLY A 36 -29.79 8.12 -0.93
C GLY A 36 -28.45 8.14 -0.18
N ARG A 37 -27.34 8.09 -0.89
CA ARG A 37 -25.99 8.17 -0.29
C ARG A 37 -25.74 9.51 0.40
N ASN A 38 -26.25 10.62 -0.11
CA ASN A 38 -26.11 11.93 0.53
C ASN A 38 -26.68 11.93 1.94
N PHE A 39 -27.76 11.21 2.18
CA PHE A 39 -28.35 11.07 3.52
C PHE A 39 -27.62 10.05 4.37
N SER A 40 -27.37 8.86 3.86
CA SER A 40 -26.82 7.76 4.63
C SER A 40 -25.39 8.04 5.10
N TYR A 41 -24.56 8.69 4.29
CA TYR A 41 -23.20 9.05 4.70
C TYR A 41 -23.18 10.17 5.73
N LEU A 42 -24.06 11.16 5.62
CA LEU A 42 -24.16 12.19 6.65
C LEU A 42 -24.58 11.58 7.99
N ASP A 43 -25.62 10.75 7.99
CA ASP A 43 -26.13 10.11 9.18
C ASP A 43 -25.07 9.24 9.87
N THR A 44 -24.41 8.37 9.13
CA THR A 44 -23.36 7.50 9.70
C THR A 44 -22.15 8.30 10.21
N GLN A 45 -21.77 9.39 9.56
CA GLN A 45 -20.66 10.23 9.99
C GLN A 45 -20.95 11.01 11.27
N LEU A 46 -22.17 11.51 11.41
CA LEU A 46 -22.62 12.14 12.66
C LEU A 46 -22.57 11.18 13.84
N ILE A 47 -22.94 9.93 13.63
CA ILE A 47 -22.91 8.90 14.67
C ILE A 47 -21.48 8.46 14.98
N ARG A 48 -20.68 8.18 13.95
CA ARG A 48 -19.32 7.65 14.11
C ARG A 48 -18.34 8.67 14.71
N LEU A 49 -18.40 9.92 14.27
CA LEU A 49 -17.44 10.97 14.64
C LEU A 49 -17.94 11.93 15.71
N GLY A 50 -19.22 11.88 16.03
CA GLY A 50 -19.82 12.69 17.08
C GLY A 50 -20.26 14.09 16.63
N GLY A 51 -21.57 14.25 16.47
CA GLY A 51 -22.26 15.52 16.40
C GLY A 51 -21.80 16.52 15.34
N PRO A 52 -22.04 17.80 15.59
CA PRO A 52 -21.85 18.85 14.58
C PRO A 52 -20.38 19.16 14.28
N ASN A 53 -19.42 18.59 15.03
CA ASN A 53 -18.01 18.90 14.86
C ASN A 53 -17.29 18.01 13.85
N PHE A 54 -17.91 16.95 13.30
CA PHE A 54 -17.19 16.02 12.42
C PHE A 54 -16.54 16.72 11.20
N ALA A 55 -17.18 17.77 10.66
CA ALA A 55 -16.65 18.54 9.56
C ALA A 55 -15.51 19.52 9.98
N GLN A 56 -15.30 19.70 11.28
CA GLN A 56 -14.26 20.59 11.83
C GLN A 56 -13.04 19.83 12.35
N LEU A 57 -13.08 18.50 12.37
CA LEU A 57 -11.89 17.70 12.66
C LEU A 57 -10.78 18.07 11.68
N PRO A 58 -9.51 18.20 12.14
CA PRO A 58 -8.42 18.68 11.29
C PRO A 58 -8.29 17.96 9.95
N VAL A 59 -8.50 16.65 9.93
CA VAL A 59 -8.42 15.83 8.69
C VAL A 59 -9.60 16.08 7.72
N ASN A 60 -10.74 16.55 8.23
CA ASN A 60 -11.96 16.78 7.44
C ASN A 60 -12.17 18.26 7.10
N ARG A 61 -11.52 19.14 7.83
CA ARG A 61 -11.73 20.58 7.69
C ARG A 61 -11.23 21.08 6.33
N PRO A 62 -12.10 21.72 5.52
CA PRO A 62 -11.67 22.34 4.28
C PRO A 62 -10.79 23.57 4.55
N ILE A 63 -9.91 23.90 3.61
CA ILE A 63 -9.09 25.11 3.66
C ILE A 63 -9.95 26.37 3.43
N ALA A 64 -10.95 26.25 2.54
CA ALA A 64 -11.90 27.33 2.27
C ALA A 64 -12.90 27.48 3.41
N ASP A 65 -13.34 28.71 3.64
CA ASP A 65 -14.40 29.00 4.60
C ASP A 65 -15.71 28.31 4.21
N VAL A 66 -16.32 27.64 5.20
CA VAL A 66 -17.63 26.99 5.01
C VAL A 66 -18.72 27.89 5.62
N ASN A 67 -19.57 28.37 4.76
CA ASN A 67 -20.74 29.15 5.16
C ASN A 67 -21.98 28.24 5.18
N THR A 68 -22.42 27.88 6.38
CA THR A 68 -23.64 27.10 6.59
C THR A 68 -24.51 27.76 7.65
N ASN A 69 -25.74 27.22 7.81
CA ASN A 69 -26.62 27.63 8.92
C ASN A 69 -26.33 26.87 10.24
N HIS A 70 -25.38 25.95 10.22
CA HIS A 70 -24.95 25.18 11.39
C HIS A 70 -23.87 25.94 12.15
N ARG A 71 -24.29 27.01 12.85
CA ARG A 71 -23.35 27.94 13.50
C ARG A 71 -23.23 27.77 14.99
N ASP A 72 -24.30 27.32 15.60
CA ASP A 72 -24.39 27.12 17.03
C ASP A 72 -24.56 25.65 17.36
N GLY A 73 -24.08 25.25 18.50
CA GLY A 73 -24.20 23.88 18.98
C GLY A 73 -23.13 23.55 20.00
N TYR A 74 -23.44 22.60 20.87
CA TYR A 74 -22.47 22.11 21.83
C TYR A 74 -21.27 21.50 21.12
N GLY A 75 -20.07 21.84 21.58
CA GLY A 75 -18.84 21.33 21.02
C GLY A 75 -18.36 21.99 19.74
N GLN A 76 -19.01 23.04 19.26
CA GLN A 76 -18.52 23.86 18.14
C GLN A 76 -17.21 24.53 18.53
N GLN A 77 -16.19 24.41 17.68
CA GLN A 77 -14.84 24.95 17.94
C GLN A 77 -14.54 26.18 17.09
N VAL A 78 -15.30 26.42 16.03
CA VAL A 78 -15.08 27.55 15.13
C VAL A 78 -15.81 28.78 15.66
N ILE A 79 -15.07 29.89 15.79
CA ILE A 79 -15.67 31.19 16.11
C ILE A 79 -16.44 31.68 14.87
N GLN A 80 -17.75 31.87 15.02
CA GLN A 80 -18.61 32.39 13.97
C GLN A 80 -18.82 33.88 14.20
N PRO A 81 -18.12 34.77 13.48
CA PRO A 81 -18.35 36.19 13.61
C PRO A 81 -19.67 36.57 12.96
N GLY A 82 -20.39 37.50 13.58
CA GLY A 82 -21.59 38.09 13.00
C GLY A 82 -22.89 37.41 13.41
N ASN A 83 -23.89 37.56 12.56
CA ASN A 83 -25.26 37.12 12.87
C ASN A 83 -25.43 35.62 12.57
N SER A 84 -26.20 34.95 13.41
CA SER A 84 -26.44 33.53 13.30
C SER A 84 -27.59 33.15 12.36
N TYR A 85 -28.32 34.10 11.81
CA TYR A 85 -29.38 33.85 10.84
C TYR A 85 -29.40 34.87 9.70
N PHE A 86 -30.07 34.53 8.63
CA PHE A 86 -30.26 35.36 7.45
C PHE A 86 -31.71 35.18 6.91
N PRO A 87 -32.38 36.26 6.42
CA PRO A 87 -31.91 37.65 6.31
C PRO A 87 -31.93 38.37 7.65
N ASN A 88 -31.07 39.40 7.79
CA ASN A 88 -31.03 40.28 8.94
C ASN A 88 -30.68 41.73 8.52
N SER A 89 -30.84 42.68 9.46
CA SER A 89 -30.58 44.10 9.20
C SER A 89 -29.15 44.57 9.44
N LEU A 90 -28.28 43.66 9.95
CA LEU A 90 -26.90 43.97 10.34
C LEU A 90 -25.86 43.62 9.30
N SER A 91 -26.28 43.04 8.18
CA SER A 91 -25.44 42.44 7.15
C SER A 91 -24.61 41.23 7.63
N GLY A 92 -24.22 40.35 6.70
CA GLY A 92 -23.53 39.12 7.00
C GLY A 92 -24.45 37.99 7.43
N GLY A 93 -23.86 36.85 7.78
CA GLY A 93 -24.61 35.65 8.19
C GLY A 93 -25.26 34.88 7.06
N CYS A 94 -25.18 35.34 5.83
CA CYS A 94 -25.74 34.66 4.67
C CYS A 94 -24.98 33.36 4.38
N PRO A 95 -25.65 32.22 4.30
CA PRO A 95 -25.06 31.06 3.67
C PRO A 95 -24.72 31.40 2.22
N ALA A 96 -23.56 30.94 1.74
CA ALA A 96 -23.16 31.23 0.38
C ALA A 96 -24.15 30.63 -0.63
N HIS A 97 -24.95 31.44 -1.24
CA HIS A 97 -25.74 31.02 -2.38
C HIS A 97 -25.68 32.08 -3.49
N ALA A 98 -25.75 31.63 -4.74
CA ALA A 98 -25.63 32.49 -5.89
C ALA A 98 -26.87 33.35 -6.05
N GLY A 99 -26.69 34.68 -6.11
CA GLY A 99 -27.70 35.56 -6.69
C GLY A 99 -27.81 35.33 -8.21
N ALA A 100 -28.91 35.75 -8.80
CA ALA A 100 -29.06 35.75 -10.25
C ALA A 100 -27.93 36.55 -10.91
N GLY A 101 -27.13 35.92 -11.74
CA GLY A 101 -25.98 36.53 -12.40
C GLY A 101 -24.65 36.51 -11.67
N ASP A 102 -24.59 36.11 -10.40
CA ASP A 102 -23.33 35.94 -9.70
C ASP A 102 -22.56 34.71 -10.22
N THR A 103 -21.31 34.90 -10.64
CA THR A 103 -20.42 33.85 -11.16
C THR A 103 -19.26 33.55 -10.21
N SER A 104 -19.17 34.21 -9.08
CA SER A 104 -18.05 34.17 -8.16
C SER A 104 -18.17 33.02 -7.15
N GLY A 105 -17.73 31.83 -7.51
CA GLY A 105 -17.34 30.80 -6.55
C GLY A 105 -18.44 30.16 -5.70
N VAL A 106 -19.71 30.44 -5.90
CA VAL A 106 -20.82 29.81 -5.18
C VAL A 106 -21.39 28.62 -5.93
N PHE A 107 -21.94 27.67 -5.19
CA PHE A 107 -22.56 26.49 -5.75
C PHE A 107 -23.77 26.85 -6.64
N ARG A 108 -23.82 26.25 -7.82
CA ARG A 108 -24.96 26.36 -8.74
C ARG A 108 -25.30 24.96 -9.24
N HIS A 109 -26.59 24.65 -9.28
CA HIS A 109 -27.07 23.48 -9.96
C HIS A 109 -26.79 23.55 -11.46
N TYR A 110 -26.28 22.46 -12.02
CA TYR A 110 -26.21 22.31 -13.46
C TYR A 110 -27.62 22.21 -14.03
N GLN A 111 -27.95 23.11 -14.95
CA GLN A 111 -29.26 23.13 -15.59
C GLN A 111 -29.20 22.33 -16.88
N GLU A 112 -29.89 21.22 -16.89
CA GLU A 112 -30.02 20.34 -18.03
C GLU A 112 -31.49 20.14 -18.39
N ARG A 113 -31.82 20.28 -19.69
CA ARG A 113 -33.13 19.92 -20.19
C ARG A 113 -33.16 18.42 -20.43
N VAL A 114 -33.93 17.68 -19.66
CA VAL A 114 -34.19 16.28 -19.87
C VAL A 114 -35.52 16.12 -20.61
N ALA A 115 -35.50 15.48 -21.80
CA ALA A 115 -36.70 15.11 -22.53
C ALA A 115 -36.77 13.59 -22.63
N GLY A 116 -37.77 12.96 -22.02
CA GLY A 116 -37.93 11.51 -22.01
C GLY A 116 -38.77 11.02 -20.84
N GLU A 117 -39.01 9.74 -20.82
CA GLU A 117 -39.68 9.09 -19.72
C GLU A 117 -38.69 8.58 -18.68
N LYS A 118 -38.99 8.77 -17.41
CA LYS A 118 -38.21 8.21 -16.32
C LYS A 118 -38.58 6.73 -16.15
N VAL A 119 -37.69 5.86 -16.58
CA VAL A 119 -37.88 4.41 -16.49
C VAL A 119 -36.85 3.75 -15.60
N ARG A 120 -37.22 2.63 -14.96
CA ARG A 120 -36.29 1.79 -14.21
C ARG A 120 -35.85 0.61 -15.09
N VAL A 121 -34.85 0.82 -15.90
CA VAL A 121 -34.24 -0.21 -16.74
C VAL A 121 -32.79 -0.39 -16.33
N ARG A 122 -32.39 -1.64 -16.07
CA ARG A 122 -30.99 -1.95 -15.86
C ARG A 122 -30.22 -1.79 -17.17
N SER A 123 -29.12 -1.09 -17.11
CA SER A 123 -28.19 -1.03 -18.23
C SER A 123 -27.72 -2.43 -18.64
N ASP A 124 -27.47 -2.65 -19.93
CA ASP A 124 -26.91 -3.92 -20.41
C ASP A 124 -25.51 -4.18 -19.83
N SER A 125 -24.77 -3.14 -19.47
CA SER A 125 -23.49 -3.25 -18.76
C SER A 125 -23.61 -3.94 -17.40
N PHE A 126 -24.80 -3.95 -16.79
CA PHE A 126 -25.05 -4.68 -15.54
C PHE A 126 -24.98 -6.20 -15.69
N LYS A 127 -25.09 -6.71 -16.91
CA LYS A 127 -24.93 -8.14 -17.23
C LYS A 127 -23.47 -8.56 -17.36
N ASP A 128 -22.58 -7.60 -17.49
CA ASP A 128 -21.15 -7.83 -17.58
C ASP A 128 -20.54 -7.93 -16.18
N HIS A 129 -20.34 -9.14 -15.72
CA HIS A 129 -19.78 -9.43 -14.40
C HIS A 129 -18.30 -9.74 -14.41
N TYR A 130 -17.70 -10.01 -15.59
CA TYR A 130 -16.37 -10.63 -15.68
C TYR A 130 -15.35 -9.83 -16.49
N SER A 131 -15.76 -8.87 -17.33
CA SER A 131 -14.83 -8.16 -18.22
C SER A 131 -13.72 -7.44 -17.47
N GLN A 132 -14.01 -6.81 -16.34
CA GLN A 132 -13.00 -6.15 -15.52
C GLN A 132 -12.02 -7.14 -14.88
N ALA A 133 -12.51 -8.27 -14.37
CA ALA A 133 -11.67 -9.31 -13.80
C ALA A 133 -10.77 -9.96 -14.90
N THR A 134 -11.31 -10.16 -16.09
CA THR A 134 -10.55 -10.64 -17.25
C THR A 134 -9.48 -9.62 -17.67
N LEU A 135 -9.81 -8.33 -17.73
CA LEU A 135 -8.84 -7.27 -18.00
C LEU A 135 -7.71 -7.28 -16.99
N PHE A 136 -8.04 -7.37 -15.70
CA PHE A 136 -7.05 -7.43 -14.63
C PHE A 136 -6.12 -8.64 -14.80
N TRP A 137 -6.68 -9.84 -14.94
CA TRP A 137 -5.90 -11.05 -15.14
C TRP A 137 -4.99 -10.98 -16.38
N ASN A 138 -5.52 -10.52 -17.51
CA ASN A 138 -4.73 -10.38 -18.73
C ASN A 138 -3.60 -9.36 -18.61
N SER A 139 -3.75 -8.40 -17.72
CA SER A 139 -2.76 -7.33 -17.51
C SER A 139 -1.63 -7.73 -16.55
N MET A 140 -1.80 -8.81 -15.80
CA MET A 140 -0.82 -9.28 -14.83
C MET A 140 0.36 -9.98 -15.49
N SER A 141 1.55 -9.77 -14.93
CA SER A 141 2.76 -10.56 -15.21
C SER A 141 2.63 -11.98 -14.65
N ASP A 142 3.55 -12.87 -15.02
CA ASP A 142 3.48 -14.29 -14.61
C ASP A 142 3.54 -14.46 -13.09
N TRP A 143 4.40 -13.71 -12.42
CA TRP A 143 4.50 -13.78 -10.96
C TRP A 143 3.25 -13.22 -10.24
N GLU A 144 2.62 -12.18 -10.80
CA GLU A 144 1.37 -11.65 -10.27
C GLU A 144 0.23 -12.66 -10.44
N LYS A 145 0.15 -13.33 -11.60
CA LYS A 145 -0.80 -14.43 -11.83
C LYS A 145 -0.59 -15.58 -10.86
N ALA A 146 0.68 -15.95 -10.62
CA ALA A 146 1.00 -16.98 -9.64
C ALA A 146 0.51 -16.61 -8.23
N HIS A 147 0.75 -15.37 -7.79
CA HIS A 147 0.25 -14.88 -6.49
C HIS A 147 -1.28 -14.89 -6.40
N ILE A 148 -1.97 -14.52 -7.49
CA ILE A 148 -3.45 -14.58 -7.54
C ILE A 148 -3.92 -16.03 -7.36
N VAL A 149 -3.31 -16.99 -8.07
CA VAL A 149 -3.65 -18.41 -7.96
C VAL A 149 -3.40 -18.92 -6.53
N GLU A 150 -2.27 -18.60 -5.94
CA GLU A 150 -1.94 -18.98 -4.56
C GLU A 150 -2.93 -18.41 -3.55
N ALA A 151 -3.30 -17.13 -3.69
CA ALA A 151 -4.27 -16.50 -2.82
C ALA A 151 -5.64 -17.22 -2.89
N PHE A 152 -6.12 -17.55 -4.09
CA PHE A 152 -7.35 -18.33 -4.24
C PHE A 152 -7.23 -19.72 -3.63
N ARG A 153 -6.13 -20.44 -3.83
CA ARG A 153 -5.89 -21.76 -3.24
C ARG A 153 -5.88 -21.69 -1.72
N PHE A 154 -5.19 -20.69 -1.17
CA PHE A 154 -5.07 -20.50 0.28
C PHE A 154 -6.42 -20.20 0.93
N GLU A 155 -7.20 -19.30 0.37
CA GLU A 155 -8.49 -18.92 0.93
C GLU A 155 -9.55 -20.00 0.71
N LEU A 156 -9.64 -20.56 -0.49
CA LEU A 156 -10.61 -21.62 -0.78
C LEU A 156 -10.28 -22.95 -0.07
N GLY A 157 -8.99 -23.21 0.19
CA GLY A 157 -8.57 -24.36 0.96
C GLY A 157 -9.11 -24.39 2.40
N LYS A 158 -9.42 -23.22 2.98
CA LYS A 158 -10.04 -23.09 4.31
C LYS A 158 -11.55 -23.32 4.29
N VAL A 159 -12.19 -23.28 3.13
CA VAL A 159 -13.65 -23.43 3.01
C VAL A 159 -14.04 -24.89 3.18
N GLY A 160 -14.80 -25.21 4.22
CA GLY A 160 -15.20 -26.59 4.53
C GLY A 160 -16.19 -27.20 3.53
N SER A 161 -17.02 -26.40 2.85
CA SER A 161 -17.99 -26.86 1.87
C SER A 161 -17.38 -27.10 0.50
N ALA A 162 -17.37 -28.35 0.03
CA ALA A 162 -16.93 -28.69 -1.31
C ALA A 162 -17.74 -27.97 -2.40
N GLU A 163 -19.05 -27.89 -2.23
CA GLU A 163 -19.95 -27.22 -3.17
C GLU A 163 -19.61 -25.73 -3.35
N VAL A 164 -19.21 -25.03 -2.29
CA VAL A 164 -18.80 -23.62 -2.38
C VAL A 164 -17.49 -23.49 -3.16
N ARG A 165 -16.53 -24.39 -2.92
CA ARG A 165 -15.28 -24.43 -3.68
C ARG A 165 -15.52 -24.69 -5.17
N GLU A 166 -16.35 -25.67 -5.50
CA GLU A 166 -16.70 -26.01 -6.89
C GLU A 166 -17.40 -24.83 -7.60
N ARG A 167 -18.35 -24.17 -6.94
CA ARG A 167 -19.02 -22.99 -7.49
C ARG A 167 -18.07 -21.82 -7.71
N MET A 168 -17.10 -21.63 -6.81
CA MET A 168 -16.11 -20.57 -7.00
C MET A 168 -15.17 -20.87 -8.17
N VAL A 169 -14.72 -22.11 -8.30
CA VAL A 169 -13.92 -22.55 -9.46
C VAL A 169 -14.71 -22.38 -10.75
N ALA A 170 -16.01 -22.70 -10.76
CA ALA A 170 -16.89 -22.46 -11.91
C ALA A 170 -17.01 -20.96 -12.25
N ASN A 171 -17.08 -20.08 -11.23
CA ASN A 171 -17.05 -18.63 -11.44
C ASN A 171 -15.74 -18.17 -12.12
N LEU A 172 -14.60 -18.67 -11.64
CA LEU A 172 -13.30 -18.32 -12.21
C LEU A 172 -13.15 -18.73 -13.68
N SER A 173 -13.88 -19.76 -14.13
CA SER A 173 -13.88 -20.16 -15.54
C SER A 173 -14.42 -19.09 -16.47
N ASN A 174 -15.25 -18.17 -15.98
CA ASN A 174 -15.76 -17.03 -16.74
C ASN A 174 -14.75 -15.86 -16.81
N VAL A 175 -13.76 -15.85 -15.94
CA VAL A 175 -12.69 -14.84 -15.94
C VAL A 175 -11.58 -15.26 -16.91
N HIS A 176 -10.96 -16.41 -16.67
CA HIS A 176 -9.93 -16.96 -17.54
C HIS A 176 -9.74 -18.46 -17.32
N GLY A 177 -9.52 -19.22 -18.41
CA GLY A 177 -9.35 -20.67 -18.36
C GLY A 177 -8.13 -21.10 -17.52
N ASP A 178 -6.99 -20.44 -17.71
CA ASP A 178 -5.76 -20.78 -16.98
C ASP A 178 -5.89 -20.51 -15.49
N LEU A 179 -6.52 -19.39 -15.09
CA LEU A 179 -6.81 -19.10 -13.69
C LEU A 179 -7.66 -20.21 -13.08
N CYS A 180 -8.73 -20.58 -13.75
CA CYS A 180 -9.63 -21.62 -13.30
C CYS A 180 -8.92 -22.98 -13.17
N ALA A 181 -8.17 -23.38 -14.19
CA ALA A 181 -7.44 -24.67 -14.20
C ALA A 181 -6.39 -24.73 -13.07
N ALA A 182 -5.61 -23.67 -12.92
CA ALA A 182 -4.59 -23.60 -11.88
C ALA A 182 -5.20 -23.67 -10.47
N VAL A 183 -6.25 -22.90 -10.19
CA VAL A 183 -6.91 -22.92 -8.87
C VAL A 183 -7.54 -24.29 -8.60
N ALA A 184 -8.24 -24.87 -9.58
CA ALA A 184 -8.87 -26.20 -9.46
C ALA A 184 -7.84 -27.28 -9.13
N ALA A 185 -6.70 -27.30 -9.84
CA ALA A 185 -5.62 -28.24 -9.59
C ALA A 185 -5.10 -28.18 -8.16
N GLY A 186 -4.89 -26.96 -7.62
CA GLY A 186 -4.42 -26.79 -6.24
C GLY A 186 -5.44 -27.18 -5.18
N LEU A 187 -6.72 -27.24 -5.52
CA LEU A 187 -7.81 -27.67 -4.63
C LEU A 187 -8.18 -29.16 -4.81
N GLY A 188 -7.53 -29.86 -5.74
CA GLY A 188 -7.89 -31.24 -6.07
C GLY A 188 -9.26 -31.38 -6.73
N LEU A 189 -9.72 -30.34 -7.42
CA LEU A 189 -11.01 -30.29 -8.11
C LEU A 189 -10.84 -30.44 -9.62
N PRO A 190 -11.82 -31.01 -10.34
CA PRO A 190 -11.82 -30.99 -11.78
C PRO A 190 -12.02 -29.54 -12.29
N ALA A 191 -11.20 -29.14 -13.27
CA ALA A 191 -11.40 -27.84 -13.90
C ALA A 191 -12.65 -27.89 -14.80
N PRO A 192 -13.63 -26.99 -14.61
CA PRO A 192 -14.76 -26.87 -15.53
C PRO A 192 -14.27 -26.40 -16.91
N ARG A 193 -15.07 -26.69 -17.94
CA ARG A 193 -14.77 -26.17 -19.27
C ARG A 193 -14.75 -24.64 -19.23
N PRO A 194 -13.69 -23.99 -19.74
CA PRO A 194 -13.64 -22.55 -19.79
C PRO A 194 -14.83 -21.97 -20.54
N ALA A 195 -15.41 -20.91 -20.00
CA ALA A 195 -16.35 -20.10 -20.77
C ALA A 195 -15.62 -19.48 -21.97
N SER A 196 -16.37 -19.01 -22.95
CA SER A 196 -15.77 -18.25 -24.05
C SER A 196 -15.04 -17.04 -23.47
N THR A 197 -13.81 -16.80 -23.90
CA THR A 197 -13.01 -15.64 -23.47
C THR A 197 -13.81 -14.36 -23.68
N VAL A 198 -13.99 -13.59 -22.62
CA VAL A 198 -14.75 -12.33 -22.68
C VAL A 198 -14.04 -11.34 -23.61
N HIS A 199 -12.74 -11.18 -23.45
CA HIS A 199 -11.88 -10.37 -24.33
C HIS A 199 -10.40 -10.65 -24.05
N THR A 200 -9.51 -10.11 -24.87
CA THR A 200 -8.04 -10.23 -24.76
C THR A 200 -7.36 -8.91 -24.37
N PHE A 201 -8.13 -7.89 -23.98
CA PHE A 201 -7.58 -6.59 -23.61
C PHE A 201 -6.70 -6.71 -22.37
N SER A 202 -5.63 -5.92 -22.35
CA SER A 202 -4.74 -5.73 -21.21
C SER A 202 -4.31 -4.28 -21.09
N SER A 203 -3.89 -3.86 -19.93
CA SER A 203 -3.37 -2.53 -19.64
C SER A 203 -2.10 -2.63 -18.81
N PRO A 204 -0.94 -2.16 -19.32
CA PRO A 204 0.32 -2.17 -18.55
C PRO A 204 0.24 -1.41 -17.23
N ALA A 205 -0.64 -0.40 -17.15
CA ALA A 205 -0.83 0.39 -15.93
C ALA A 205 -1.43 -0.38 -14.75
N LEU A 206 -1.99 -1.57 -14.97
CA LEU A 206 -2.55 -2.42 -13.92
C LEU A 206 -1.50 -3.34 -13.27
N SER A 207 -0.37 -3.59 -13.92
CA SER A 207 0.69 -4.44 -13.37
C SER A 207 1.66 -3.63 -12.51
N GLN A 208 1.97 -4.15 -11.34
CA GLN A 208 2.99 -3.58 -10.45
C GLN A 208 4.39 -3.60 -11.05
N GLU A 209 4.64 -4.50 -12.01
CA GLU A 209 5.92 -4.59 -12.70
C GLU A 209 6.28 -3.31 -13.48
N ASN A 210 5.26 -2.55 -13.88
CA ASN A 210 5.41 -1.33 -14.66
C ASN A 210 5.36 -0.04 -13.81
N LEU A 211 5.30 -0.17 -12.49
CA LEU A 211 5.33 1.00 -11.62
C LEU A 211 6.72 1.63 -11.62
N ALA A 212 6.78 2.93 -11.91
CA ALA A 212 7.99 3.71 -11.76
C ALA A 212 8.37 3.79 -10.26
N GLY A 213 9.64 3.58 -9.94
CA GLY A 213 10.15 3.79 -8.59
C GLY A 213 10.06 5.26 -8.19
N ASN A 214 9.64 5.52 -6.96
CA ASN A 214 9.48 6.89 -6.41
C ASN A 214 10.67 7.32 -5.54
N GLY A 215 11.87 6.80 -5.79
CA GLY A 215 13.04 7.09 -4.96
C GLY A 215 13.03 6.33 -3.63
N THR A 216 13.88 6.78 -2.71
CA THR A 216 14.04 6.17 -1.38
C THR A 216 13.15 6.78 -0.30
N SER A 217 12.48 7.88 -0.61
CA SER A 217 11.63 8.61 0.34
C SER A 217 10.58 7.71 0.98
N THR A 218 10.45 7.80 2.29
CA THR A 218 9.55 7.00 3.15
C THR A 218 9.85 5.50 3.23
N ARG A 219 10.86 4.99 2.52
CA ARG A 219 11.25 3.58 2.61
C ARG A 219 11.94 3.29 3.93
N LYS A 220 11.59 2.16 4.54
CA LYS A 220 12.21 1.70 5.78
C LYS A 220 13.30 0.67 5.48
N VAL A 221 14.49 0.93 5.99
CA VAL A 221 15.65 0.04 5.84
C VAL A 221 16.01 -0.51 7.21
N ALA A 222 16.04 -1.84 7.33
CA ALA A 222 16.55 -2.52 8.50
C ALA A 222 18.07 -2.68 8.38
N VAL A 223 18.82 -2.40 9.44
CA VAL A 223 20.24 -2.72 9.57
C VAL A 223 20.38 -3.80 10.62
N LEU A 224 20.86 -5.00 10.28
CA LEU A 224 21.16 -6.03 11.27
C LEU A 224 22.54 -5.79 11.87
N ALA A 225 22.59 -5.60 13.18
CA ALA A 225 23.82 -5.29 13.90
C ALA A 225 24.01 -6.19 15.14
N ALA A 226 25.27 -6.38 15.50
CA ALA A 226 25.71 -7.02 16.73
C ALA A 226 27.03 -6.41 17.19
N ASP A 227 27.54 -6.78 18.37
CA ASP A 227 28.87 -6.36 18.81
C ASP A 227 29.92 -6.77 17.77
N GLY A 228 30.78 -5.84 17.38
CA GLY A 228 31.76 -6.00 16.31
C GLY A 228 31.25 -5.61 14.91
N THR A 229 30.13 -4.92 14.81
CA THR A 229 29.64 -4.32 13.57
C THR A 229 30.60 -3.20 13.10
N ASP A 230 30.81 -3.11 11.80
CA ASP A 230 31.51 -1.98 11.18
C ASP A 230 30.56 -0.76 11.16
N VAL A 231 30.75 0.11 12.16
CA VAL A 231 29.88 1.29 12.35
C VAL A 231 30.09 2.33 11.25
N GLU A 232 31.31 2.47 10.73
CA GLU A 232 31.63 3.42 9.67
C GLU A 232 30.80 3.09 8.41
N GLN A 233 30.71 1.82 8.04
CA GLN A 233 29.88 1.37 6.92
C GLN A 233 28.39 1.67 7.13
N VAL A 234 27.89 1.49 8.36
CA VAL A 234 26.49 1.80 8.68
C VAL A 234 26.20 3.28 8.52
N GLU A 235 27.05 4.13 9.10
CA GLU A 235 26.83 5.59 9.10
C GLU A 235 27.01 6.20 7.69
N ALA A 236 27.96 5.69 6.90
CA ALA A 236 28.13 6.10 5.51
C ALA A 236 26.86 5.87 4.68
N LEU A 237 26.24 4.68 4.77
CA LEU A 237 25.01 4.38 4.04
C LEU A 237 23.79 5.06 4.65
N ARG A 238 23.70 5.15 5.99
CA ARG A 238 22.61 5.82 6.70
C ARG A 238 22.50 7.27 6.28
N GLY A 239 23.62 7.98 6.19
CA GLY A 239 23.64 9.39 5.80
C GLY A 239 22.97 9.64 4.46
N GLY A 240 23.43 8.99 3.39
CA GLY A 240 22.88 9.14 2.04
C GLY A 240 21.43 8.68 1.91
N LEU A 241 21.05 7.58 2.56
CA LEU A 241 19.68 7.08 2.55
C LEU A 241 18.72 8.02 3.28
N THR A 242 19.15 8.59 4.42
CA THR A 242 18.34 9.53 5.20
C THR A 242 18.17 10.86 4.47
N GLU A 243 19.24 11.34 3.79
CA GLU A 243 19.16 12.51 2.92
C GLU A 243 18.16 12.29 1.78
N GLY A 244 18.09 11.07 1.23
CA GLY A 244 17.08 10.64 0.26
C GLY A 244 15.68 10.42 0.84
N GLY A 245 15.47 10.69 2.13
CA GLY A 245 14.17 10.58 2.82
C GLY A 245 13.81 9.16 3.29
N ALA A 246 14.73 8.21 3.29
CA ALA A 246 14.52 6.89 3.86
C ALA A 246 14.59 6.93 5.40
N VAL A 247 13.94 5.96 6.05
CA VAL A 247 14.03 5.71 7.49
C VAL A 247 14.90 4.50 7.70
N VAL A 248 16.07 4.69 8.34
CA VAL A 248 17.02 3.61 8.61
C VAL A 248 16.96 3.27 10.09
N GLU A 249 16.63 2.03 10.41
CA GLU A 249 16.54 1.52 11.79
C GLU A 249 17.55 0.39 12.02
N VAL A 250 18.32 0.49 13.09
CA VAL A 250 19.28 -0.52 13.52
C VAL A 250 18.57 -1.54 14.42
N LEU A 251 18.72 -2.81 14.05
CA LEU A 251 18.16 -3.96 14.76
C LEU A 251 19.27 -4.82 15.34
N ALA A 252 19.20 -5.11 16.62
CA ALA A 252 20.11 -6.03 17.31
C ALA A 252 19.33 -6.95 18.27
N ALA A 253 20.00 -7.89 18.90
CA ALA A 253 19.38 -8.84 19.83
C ALA A 253 18.59 -8.17 20.95
N SER A 254 18.98 -6.96 21.37
CA SER A 254 18.30 -6.14 22.38
C SER A 254 18.44 -4.66 22.04
N GLU A 255 17.54 -3.83 22.58
CA GLU A 255 17.65 -2.38 22.52
C GLU A 255 18.87 -1.89 23.32
N GLY A 256 19.23 -0.63 23.14
CA GLY A 256 20.40 0.00 23.75
C GLY A 256 21.46 0.33 22.71
N SER A 257 22.61 -0.30 22.76
CA SER A 257 23.69 -0.06 21.78
C SER A 257 24.55 -1.30 21.56
N VAL A 258 25.19 -1.37 20.41
CA VAL A 258 26.24 -2.35 20.09
C VAL A 258 27.59 -1.66 19.92
N ARG A 259 28.66 -2.38 20.23
CA ARG A 259 30.05 -1.89 20.05
C ARG A 259 30.51 -2.22 18.65
N GLY A 260 31.16 -1.26 18.00
CA GLY A 260 31.78 -1.44 16.69
C GLY A 260 33.04 -2.29 16.72
N THR A 261 33.63 -2.43 15.53
CA THR A 261 34.94 -3.08 15.34
C THR A 261 36.11 -2.32 16.03
N ASP A 262 35.88 -1.05 16.30
CA ASP A 262 36.76 -0.12 17.00
C ASP A 262 36.13 0.32 18.35
N THR A 263 36.32 1.57 18.72
CA THR A 263 35.69 2.15 19.92
C THR A 263 34.32 2.80 19.68
N ALA A 264 33.84 2.78 18.43
CA ALA A 264 32.57 3.36 18.08
C ALA A 264 31.41 2.59 18.70
N VAL A 265 30.33 3.31 18.98
CA VAL A 265 29.08 2.76 19.54
C VAL A 265 27.96 3.08 18.57
N LEU A 266 27.14 2.10 18.26
CA LEU A 266 25.98 2.23 17.39
C LEU A 266 24.72 2.02 18.24
N ASP A 267 23.86 3.02 18.29
CA ASP A 267 22.58 2.93 18.97
C ASP A 267 21.62 1.98 18.24
N VAL A 268 20.89 1.19 18.98
CA VAL A 268 19.93 0.20 18.48
C VAL A 268 18.53 0.78 18.58
N ASP A 269 17.86 0.91 17.46
CA ASP A 269 16.51 1.47 17.39
C ASP A 269 15.45 0.48 17.86
N ARG A 270 15.62 -0.83 17.58
CA ARG A 270 14.65 -1.88 17.90
C ARG A 270 15.32 -3.21 18.22
N ALA A 271 14.71 -3.99 19.09
CA ALA A 271 15.12 -5.36 19.31
C ALA A 271 14.64 -6.29 18.18
N LEU A 272 15.56 -6.97 17.50
CA LEU A 272 15.28 -7.88 16.39
C LEU A 272 14.18 -8.91 16.68
N PRO A 273 14.09 -9.55 17.87
CA PRO A 273 13.03 -10.51 18.15
C PRO A 273 11.61 -9.91 18.12
N THR A 274 11.49 -8.59 18.21
CA THR A 274 10.20 -7.89 18.19
C THR A 274 9.82 -7.37 16.80
N MET A 275 10.73 -7.49 15.82
CA MET A 275 10.59 -6.89 14.51
C MET A 275 10.57 -7.97 13.41
N GLY A 276 9.57 -7.91 12.55
CA GLY A 276 9.50 -8.75 11.37
C GLY A 276 10.00 -8.05 10.11
N SER A 277 10.57 -8.81 9.18
CA SER A 277 11.01 -8.27 7.87
C SER A 277 9.89 -7.57 7.11
N VAL A 278 8.64 -7.93 7.39
CA VAL A 278 7.44 -7.32 6.77
C VAL A 278 7.33 -5.81 7.01
N LEU A 279 7.90 -5.31 8.11
CA LEU A 279 7.87 -3.89 8.48
C LEU A 279 8.87 -3.02 7.72
N TYR A 280 9.76 -3.63 6.95
CA TYR A 280 10.86 -2.96 6.24
C TYR A 280 10.75 -3.17 4.74
N ASP A 281 11.28 -2.21 3.98
CA ASP A 281 11.34 -2.25 2.52
C ASP A 281 12.65 -2.83 2.00
N ALA A 282 13.72 -2.70 2.78
CA ALA A 282 15.06 -3.17 2.42
C ALA A 282 15.84 -3.62 3.66
N LEU A 283 16.94 -4.34 3.43
CA LEU A 283 17.84 -4.86 4.45
C LEU A 283 19.29 -4.48 4.14
N LEU A 284 20.01 -4.03 5.16
CA LEU A 284 21.46 -3.87 5.17
C LEU A 284 22.08 -4.80 6.21
N VAL A 285 23.08 -5.57 5.82
CA VAL A 285 23.93 -6.35 6.73
C VAL A 285 25.35 -5.81 6.60
N PRO A 286 25.83 -5.02 7.54
CA PRO A 286 27.17 -4.45 7.51
C PRO A 286 28.25 -5.50 7.72
N GLY A 287 29.49 -5.13 7.49
CA GLY A 287 30.67 -5.92 7.78
C GLY A 287 30.97 -6.05 9.27
N GLY A 288 32.02 -6.81 9.57
CA GLY A 288 32.51 -7.07 10.91
C GLY A 288 32.43 -8.55 11.27
N LYS A 289 33.61 -9.18 11.38
CA LYS A 289 33.72 -10.63 11.57
C LYS A 289 32.97 -11.15 12.81
N GLN A 290 33.10 -10.42 13.96
CA GLN A 290 32.41 -10.82 15.18
C GLN A 290 30.90 -10.67 15.07
N ALA A 291 30.44 -9.55 14.51
CA ALA A 291 29.02 -9.30 14.29
C ALA A 291 28.41 -10.34 13.34
N ALA A 292 29.07 -10.63 12.22
CA ALA A 292 28.62 -11.66 11.27
C ALA A 292 28.47 -13.03 11.94
N GLN A 293 29.42 -13.43 12.78
CA GLN A 293 29.33 -14.71 13.52
C GLN A 293 28.14 -14.70 14.48
N THR A 294 27.96 -13.62 15.24
CA THR A 294 26.82 -13.50 16.18
C THR A 294 25.48 -13.58 15.45
N LEU A 295 25.36 -12.90 14.30
CA LEU A 295 24.15 -12.92 13.49
C LEU A 295 23.91 -14.28 12.81
N LEU A 296 24.96 -15.02 12.45
CA LEU A 296 24.85 -16.39 11.92
C LEU A 296 24.32 -17.38 12.97
N ASP A 297 24.68 -17.17 14.23
CA ASP A 297 24.23 -17.99 15.35
C ASP A 297 22.83 -17.61 15.84
N ASP A 298 22.26 -16.48 15.34
CA ASP A 298 20.90 -16.03 15.63
C ASP A 298 19.91 -16.47 14.54
N PRO A 299 19.03 -17.45 14.81
CA PRO A 299 18.04 -17.90 13.85
C PRO A 299 17.07 -16.78 13.40
N ALA A 300 16.84 -15.76 14.24
CA ALA A 300 15.98 -14.63 13.87
C ALA A 300 16.63 -13.76 12.79
N ALA A 301 17.94 -13.52 12.89
CA ALA A 301 18.69 -12.78 11.87
C ALA A 301 18.73 -13.52 10.53
N VAL A 302 19.04 -14.82 10.55
CA VAL A 302 19.05 -15.64 9.33
C VAL A 302 17.67 -15.67 8.67
N ARG A 303 16.62 -15.88 9.46
CA ARG A 303 15.24 -15.86 8.97
C ARG A 303 14.85 -14.50 8.41
N PHE A 304 15.29 -13.40 9.02
CA PHE A 304 15.03 -12.05 8.53
C PHE A 304 15.59 -11.85 7.11
N VAL A 305 16.82 -12.34 6.85
CA VAL A 305 17.43 -12.34 5.51
C VAL A 305 16.61 -13.19 4.53
N GLU A 306 16.26 -14.42 4.92
CA GLU A 306 15.46 -15.35 4.09
C GLU A 306 14.12 -14.72 3.69
N GLU A 307 13.38 -14.18 4.66
CA GLU A 307 12.09 -13.55 4.41
C GLU A 307 12.23 -12.28 3.55
N THR A 308 13.26 -11.47 3.78
CA THR A 308 13.54 -10.28 2.96
C THR A 308 13.77 -10.68 1.50
N TYR A 309 14.56 -11.72 1.27
CA TYR A 309 14.77 -12.27 -0.07
C TYR A 309 13.46 -12.81 -0.66
N ARG A 310 12.74 -13.64 0.07
CA ARG A 310 11.48 -14.26 -0.36
C ARG A 310 10.42 -13.25 -0.76
N HIS A 311 10.40 -12.08 -0.11
CA HIS A 311 9.46 -11.01 -0.43
C HIS A 311 9.99 -10.02 -1.49
N GLY A 312 11.05 -10.39 -2.20
CA GLY A 312 11.59 -9.59 -3.31
C GLY A 312 12.20 -8.25 -2.90
N LYS A 313 12.53 -8.06 -1.62
CA LYS A 313 13.05 -6.77 -1.10
C LYS A 313 14.54 -6.63 -1.34
N PRO A 314 15.06 -5.41 -1.58
CA PRO A 314 16.50 -5.17 -1.70
C PRO A 314 17.26 -5.65 -0.46
N ILE A 315 18.42 -6.24 -0.69
CA ILE A 315 19.37 -6.66 0.34
C ILE A 315 20.75 -6.15 -0.03
N ALA A 316 21.39 -5.42 0.88
CA ALA A 316 22.78 -5.04 0.79
C ALA A 316 23.57 -5.77 1.87
N VAL A 317 24.72 -6.33 1.50
CA VAL A 317 25.63 -6.99 2.44
C VAL A 317 27.05 -6.55 2.23
N LEU A 318 27.78 -6.29 3.30
CA LEU A 318 29.15 -5.83 3.28
C LEU A 318 30.09 -6.82 3.96
N GLY A 319 31.26 -7.00 3.40
CA GLY A 319 32.31 -7.82 3.97
C GLY A 319 31.85 -9.21 4.41
N GLU A 320 32.05 -9.56 5.68
CA GLU A 320 31.65 -10.84 6.26
C GLU A 320 30.15 -11.02 6.39
N GLY A 321 29.36 -9.95 6.34
CA GLY A 321 27.90 -10.02 6.31
C GLY A 321 27.36 -10.88 5.15
N LYS A 322 28.13 -11.08 4.08
CA LYS A 322 27.80 -11.97 2.96
C LYS A 322 27.50 -13.42 3.41
N GLN A 323 28.07 -13.87 4.53
CA GLN A 323 27.87 -15.22 5.04
C GLN A 323 26.41 -15.49 5.43
N LEU A 324 25.65 -14.45 5.82
CA LEU A 324 24.23 -14.58 6.13
C LEU A 324 23.40 -14.96 4.91
N LEU A 325 23.79 -14.55 3.71
CA LEU A 325 23.12 -14.95 2.46
C LEU A 325 23.19 -16.47 2.26
N THR A 326 24.36 -17.07 2.56
CA THR A 326 24.54 -18.52 2.49
C THR A 326 23.77 -19.26 3.58
N ALA A 327 23.79 -18.73 4.80
CA ALA A 327 23.03 -19.30 5.92
C ALA A 327 21.53 -19.25 5.68
N ALA A 328 21.03 -18.19 5.06
CA ALA A 328 19.65 -18.01 4.63
C ALA A 328 19.29 -18.82 3.36
N ARG A 329 20.22 -19.66 2.85
CA ARG A 329 20.02 -20.57 1.72
C ARG A 329 19.55 -19.89 0.43
N LEU A 330 20.06 -18.71 0.15
CA LEU A 330 19.76 -18.03 -1.11
C LEU A 330 20.28 -18.89 -2.30
N PRO A 331 19.61 -18.84 -3.45
CA PRO A 331 20.02 -19.60 -4.64
C PRO A 331 21.46 -19.33 -5.07
N ALA A 332 22.12 -20.35 -5.58
CA ALA A 332 23.55 -20.29 -5.97
C ALA A 332 23.80 -19.21 -7.05
N GLU A 333 22.84 -18.96 -7.92
CA GLU A 333 22.92 -17.94 -8.96
C GLU A 333 23.05 -16.52 -8.36
N VAL A 334 22.45 -16.30 -7.20
CA VAL A 334 22.51 -15.02 -6.45
C VAL A 334 23.82 -14.92 -5.67
N LEU A 335 24.28 -16.04 -5.07
CA LEU A 335 25.48 -16.08 -4.25
C LEU A 335 26.77 -15.95 -5.09
N ASN A 336 26.77 -16.47 -6.33
CA ASN A 336 27.92 -16.53 -7.22
C ASN A 336 27.97 -15.39 -8.25
N GLY A 337 26.86 -14.64 -8.42
CA GLY A 337 26.79 -13.46 -9.28
C GLY A 337 27.02 -12.16 -8.51
N ASP A 338 26.91 -11.03 -9.22
CA ASP A 338 26.90 -9.72 -8.55
C ASP A 338 25.58 -9.44 -7.83
N GLY A 339 24.53 -10.26 -8.11
CA GLY A 339 23.21 -10.20 -7.47
C GLY A 339 22.43 -8.89 -7.70
N THR A 340 23.01 -7.92 -8.37
CA THR A 340 22.44 -6.56 -8.52
C THR A 340 21.09 -6.59 -9.26
N GLU A 341 20.98 -7.36 -10.33
CA GLU A 341 19.72 -7.50 -11.07
C GLU A 341 18.62 -8.13 -10.24
N GLN A 342 18.98 -8.95 -9.27
CA GLN A 342 18.08 -9.59 -8.31
C GLN A 342 17.87 -8.73 -7.05
N GLY A 343 18.50 -7.54 -6.98
CA GLY A 343 18.42 -6.65 -5.82
C GLY A 343 19.13 -7.20 -4.57
N VAL A 344 20.12 -8.06 -4.75
CA VAL A 344 21.05 -8.51 -3.69
C VAL A 344 22.41 -7.99 -4.05
N ILE A 345 22.86 -6.98 -3.31
CA ILE A 345 24.07 -6.21 -3.62
C ILE A 345 25.13 -6.55 -2.57
N SER A 346 26.31 -6.87 -3.01
CA SER A 346 27.41 -7.22 -2.10
C SER A 346 28.71 -6.54 -2.50
N ALA A 347 29.41 -5.96 -1.53
CA ALA A 347 30.75 -5.40 -1.69
C ALA A 347 31.55 -5.51 -0.39
N ASP A 348 32.75 -4.97 -0.38
CA ASP A 348 33.58 -4.87 0.83
C ASP A 348 33.51 -3.46 1.43
N SER A 349 33.15 -2.45 0.63
CA SER A 349 33.02 -1.05 1.05
C SER A 349 31.59 -0.53 0.86
N ALA A 350 31.18 0.38 1.75
CA ALA A 350 29.90 1.08 1.68
C ALA A 350 29.78 1.96 0.42
N ASP A 351 30.86 2.63 0.04
CA ASP A 351 30.90 3.51 -1.13
C ASP A 351 30.64 2.76 -2.44
N ASP A 352 31.08 1.49 -2.53
CA ASP A 352 30.89 0.66 -3.72
C ASP A 352 29.43 0.30 -3.98
N ILE A 353 28.56 0.37 -2.96
CA ILE A 353 27.16 -0.07 -3.07
C ILE A 353 26.13 1.03 -2.85
N ALA A 354 26.51 2.20 -2.40
CA ALA A 354 25.58 3.26 -1.98
C ALA A 354 24.55 3.59 -3.07
N ASP A 355 24.99 3.90 -4.28
CA ASP A 355 24.11 4.23 -5.40
C ASP A 355 23.30 3.04 -5.88
N ALA A 356 23.89 1.86 -5.95
CA ALA A 356 23.23 0.64 -6.37
C ALA A 356 22.13 0.23 -5.36
N PHE A 357 22.42 0.37 -4.06
CA PHE A 357 21.46 0.06 -3.03
C PHE A 357 20.30 1.07 -2.99
N ALA A 358 20.59 2.37 -3.10
CA ALA A 358 19.56 3.40 -3.22
C ALA A 358 18.65 3.16 -4.45
N SER A 359 19.26 2.82 -5.59
CA SER A 359 18.52 2.47 -6.82
C SER A 359 17.66 1.22 -6.65
N ALA A 360 18.17 0.21 -5.94
CA ALA A 360 17.40 -1.00 -5.65
C ALA A 360 16.21 -0.71 -4.70
N ILE A 361 16.40 0.13 -3.68
CA ILE A 361 15.33 0.59 -2.79
C ILE A 361 14.27 1.35 -3.58
N ALA A 362 14.68 2.23 -4.49
CA ALA A 362 13.77 2.98 -5.36
C ALA A 362 12.93 2.05 -6.26
N ARG A 363 13.53 0.99 -6.80
CA ARG A 363 12.84 -0.04 -7.58
C ARG A 363 11.86 -0.86 -6.73
N HIS A 364 12.07 -0.96 -5.45
CA HIS A 364 11.21 -1.52 -4.41
C HIS A 364 11.11 -3.05 -4.38
N ARG A 365 10.84 -3.77 -5.49
CA ARG A 365 10.63 -5.23 -5.49
C ARG A 365 11.29 -5.91 -6.68
N PHE A 366 11.83 -7.09 -6.41
CA PHE A 366 12.55 -7.94 -7.36
C PHE A 366 11.87 -9.32 -7.43
N MET A 367 10.69 -9.37 -8.02
CA MET A 367 9.83 -10.56 -8.02
C MET A 367 10.26 -11.65 -9.01
N ARG A 368 11.22 -11.34 -9.91
CA ARG A 368 11.79 -12.31 -10.87
C ARG A 368 13.05 -13.01 -10.34
N ARG A 369 13.28 -12.99 -9.04
CA ARG A 369 14.42 -13.69 -8.40
C ARG A 369 14.34 -15.19 -8.58
N PRO A 370 15.50 -15.89 -8.72
CA PRO A 370 15.55 -17.34 -8.63
C PRO A 370 14.91 -17.83 -7.34
N GLY A 371 14.12 -18.90 -7.42
CA GLY A 371 13.43 -19.48 -6.28
C GLY A 371 12.12 -18.79 -5.85
N LEU A 372 11.77 -17.61 -6.39
CA LEU A 372 10.48 -16.99 -6.13
C LEU A 372 9.40 -17.37 -7.15
N LEU A 373 9.79 -17.72 -8.36
CA LEU A 373 8.89 -18.04 -9.47
C LEU A 373 8.35 -19.48 -9.46
N ASN A 374 8.43 -20.20 -8.34
CA ASN A 374 7.88 -21.56 -8.27
C ASN A 374 6.94 -21.77 -7.09
N PRO A 375 5.67 -21.39 -7.19
CA PRO A 375 4.61 -22.20 -6.65
C PRO A 375 4.25 -23.22 -7.73
N GLY A 376 4.95 -24.37 -7.68
CA GLY A 376 4.53 -25.55 -8.44
C GLY A 376 4.11 -25.28 -9.90
N THR A 377 5.04 -25.04 -10.80
CA THR A 377 4.84 -25.46 -12.18
C THR A 377 4.61 -26.95 -12.14
N VAL A 378 3.35 -27.33 -12.22
CA VAL A 378 3.01 -28.70 -12.59
C VAL A 378 3.46 -28.82 -14.03
N ASP A 379 4.55 -29.57 -14.27
CA ASP A 379 4.86 -30.13 -15.58
C ASP A 379 3.69 -30.98 -16.10
#